data_2fb68a38ddaf35f2155c312100f9a472
#
_entry.id   2fb68a38ddaf35f2155c312100f9a472
#
_cell.length_a   1.000
_cell.length_b   1.000
_cell.length_c   1.000
_cell.angle_alpha   90.00
_cell.angle_beta   90.00
_cell.angle_gamma   90.00
#
_symmetry.space_group_name_H-M   'P 1'
#
loop_
_entity.id
_entity.type
_entity.pdbx_description
1 polymer ?
#
loop_
_entity_poly.entity_id
_entity_poly.type
_entity_poly.pdbx_seq_one_letter_code
_entity_poly.pdbx_strand_id
1 'polypeptide(L)'
;MRVTARLAYGLGALVDLAAAGRPVKGDVLAGRHGVSTGFLENILADLRRAGFVASKRGGHGGYWLARPAGDITVADVIRTLDGAAVVERTSRWDGLDTVWESISQATMDAAQAITLDTVAGGSDVRLTT
;
A
#
# COMPACT_ATOMS: atom_id res chain seq x y z
N MET A 1 10.77 11.76 1.46
CA MET A 1 9.51 11.06 1.19
C MET A 1 8.56 11.27 2.37
N ARG A 2 7.33 11.56 2.09
CA ARG A 2 6.29 11.66 3.12
C ARG A 2 5.33 10.49 2.98
N VAL A 3 5.12 9.75 4.05
CA VAL A 3 4.16 8.63 4.07
C VAL A 3 2.81 9.17 4.53
N THR A 4 1.82 9.14 3.65
CA THR A 4 0.46 9.56 4.00
C THR A 4 -0.24 8.50 4.83
N ALA A 5 -1.30 8.88 5.55
CA ALA A 5 -2.14 7.91 6.26
C ALA A 5 -2.77 6.91 5.28
N ARG A 6 -3.21 7.37 4.12
CA ARG A 6 -3.76 6.48 3.08
C ARG A 6 -2.77 5.40 2.67
N LEU A 7 -1.52 5.77 2.42
CA LEU A 7 -0.48 4.80 2.05
C LEU A 7 -0.20 3.83 3.19
N ALA A 8 0.00 4.35 4.40
CA ALA A 8 0.35 3.52 5.55
C ALA A 8 -0.75 2.49 5.87
N TYR A 9 -2.01 2.92 5.96
CA TYR A 9 -3.12 2.03 6.28
C TYR A 9 -3.51 1.13 5.10
N GLY A 10 -3.41 1.63 3.88
CA GLY A 10 -3.65 0.82 2.69
C GLY A 10 -2.64 -0.31 2.55
N LEU A 11 -1.37 -0.01 2.72
CA LEU A 11 -0.31 -1.01 2.70
C LEU A 11 -0.48 -2.02 3.85
N GLY A 12 -0.79 -1.53 5.06
CA GLY A 12 -1.05 -2.40 6.21
C GLY A 12 -2.21 -3.36 5.97
N ALA A 13 -3.30 -2.88 5.38
CA ALA A 13 -4.45 -3.73 5.04
C ALA A 13 -4.07 -4.80 4.01
N LEU A 14 -3.30 -4.45 2.99
CA LEU A 14 -2.84 -5.42 1.99
C LEU A 14 -1.95 -6.50 2.59
N VAL A 15 -1.06 -6.12 3.50
CA VAL A 15 -0.21 -7.07 4.23
C VAL A 15 -1.06 -8.01 5.07
N ASP A 16 -2.08 -7.50 5.76
CA ASP A 16 -3.00 -8.33 6.54
C ASP A 16 -3.75 -9.33 5.65
N LEU A 17 -4.21 -8.89 4.47
CA LEU A 17 -4.89 -9.77 3.53
C LEU A 17 -3.95 -10.84 2.98
N ALA A 18 -2.71 -10.49 2.69
CA ALA A 18 -1.70 -11.44 2.24
C ALA A 18 -1.44 -12.51 3.29
N ALA A 19 -1.34 -12.10 4.55
CA ALA A 19 -1.09 -13.01 5.67
C ALA A 19 -2.31 -13.90 5.98
N ALA A 20 -3.52 -13.35 5.82
CA ALA A 20 -4.75 -14.07 6.17
C ALA A 20 -5.03 -15.25 5.23
N GLY A 21 -4.76 -15.10 3.94
CA GLY A 21 -5.06 -16.13 2.93
C GLY A 21 -6.54 -16.48 2.79
N ARG A 22 -7.42 -15.62 3.29
CA ARG A 22 -8.88 -15.79 3.29
C ARG A 22 -9.55 -14.42 3.34
N PRO A 23 -10.84 -14.33 2.99
CA PRO A 23 -11.57 -13.07 3.11
C PRO A 23 -11.57 -12.55 4.55
N VAL A 24 -11.35 -11.23 4.70
CA VAL A 24 -11.37 -10.54 5.99
C VAL A 24 -12.35 -9.38 5.90
N LYS A 25 -13.23 -9.25 6.89
CA LYS A 25 -14.22 -8.17 6.96
C LYS A 25 -13.54 -6.82 7.13
N GLY A 26 -14.13 -5.78 6.54
CA GLY A 26 -13.59 -4.43 6.61
C GLY A 26 -13.51 -3.89 8.03
N ASP A 27 -14.50 -4.19 8.88
CA ASP A 27 -14.48 -3.80 10.30
C ASP A 27 -13.37 -4.48 11.09
N VAL A 28 -13.07 -5.74 10.76
CA VAL A 28 -11.95 -6.47 11.38
C VAL A 28 -10.62 -5.85 11.00
N LEU A 29 -10.43 -5.53 9.72
CA LEU A 29 -9.23 -4.85 9.25
C LEU A 29 -9.06 -3.48 9.92
N ALA A 30 -10.14 -2.70 9.95
CA ALA A 30 -10.12 -1.38 10.58
C ALA A 30 -9.79 -1.47 12.07
N GLY A 31 -10.35 -2.45 12.77
CA GLY A 31 -10.06 -2.68 14.19
C GLY A 31 -8.60 -3.01 14.46
N ARG A 32 -7.96 -3.76 13.60
CA ARG A 32 -6.52 -4.08 13.73
C ARG A 32 -5.65 -2.83 13.66
N HIS A 33 -6.06 -1.84 12.89
CA HIS A 33 -5.29 -0.61 12.68
C HIS A 33 -5.78 0.55 13.54
N GLY A 34 -6.82 0.36 14.33
CA GLY A 34 -7.36 1.41 15.21
C GLY A 34 -7.98 2.57 14.44
N VAL A 35 -8.54 2.33 13.27
CA VAL A 35 -9.21 3.35 12.44
C VAL A 35 -10.66 3.00 12.22
N SER A 36 -11.45 3.99 11.75
CA SER A 36 -12.86 3.75 11.45
C SER A 36 -12.99 2.83 10.22
N THR A 37 -14.05 2.03 10.21
CA THR A 37 -14.36 1.15 9.09
C THR A 37 -14.56 1.95 7.81
N GLY A 38 -15.26 3.08 7.87
CA GLY A 38 -15.49 3.93 6.70
C GLY A 38 -14.20 4.48 6.10
N PHE A 39 -13.26 4.89 6.94
CA PHE A 39 -11.96 5.38 6.49
C PHE A 39 -11.20 4.27 5.73
N LEU A 40 -11.13 3.09 6.31
CA LEU A 40 -10.40 1.99 5.68
C LEU A 40 -11.11 1.47 4.42
N GLU A 41 -12.44 1.37 4.46
CA GLU A 41 -13.20 0.93 3.28
C GLU A 41 -13.07 1.89 2.10
N ASN A 42 -12.90 3.19 2.36
CA ASN A 42 -12.61 4.16 1.31
C ASN A 42 -11.27 3.85 0.61
N ILE A 43 -10.26 3.54 1.39
CA ILE A 43 -8.94 3.14 0.85
C ILE A 43 -9.03 1.82 0.08
N LEU A 44 -9.73 0.84 0.64
CA LEU A 44 -9.93 -0.46 0.01
C LEU A 44 -10.70 -0.35 -1.30
N ALA A 45 -11.63 0.62 -1.41
CA ALA A 45 -12.34 0.88 -2.66
C ALA A 45 -11.38 1.32 -3.78
N ASP A 46 -10.41 2.18 -3.47
CA ASP A 46 -9.39 2.57 -4.43
C ASP A 46 -8.50 1.40 -4.83
N LEU A 47 -8.11 0.58 -3.88
CA LEU A 47 -7.31 -0.62 -4.15
C LEU A 47 -8.08 -1.64 -4.98
N ARG A 48 -9.40 -1.75 -4.76
CA ARG A 48 -10.25 -2.62 -5.56
C ARG A 48 -10.36 -2.13 -7.00
N ARG A 49 -10.55 -0.83 -7.20
CA ARG A 49 -10.61 -0.25 -8.55
C ARG A 49 -9.30 -0.44 -9.31
N ALA A 50 -8.18 -0.44 -8.59
CA ALA A 50 -6.87 -0.70 -9.19
C ALA A 50 -6.58 -2.19 -9.42
N GLY A 51 -7.46 -3.09 -8.94
CA GLY A 51 -7.31 -4.52 -9.16
C GLY A 51 -6.44 -5.26 -8.15
N PHE A 52 -6.10 -4.64 -7.02
CA PHE A 52 -5.30 -5.30 -5.98
C PHE A 52 -6.13 -6.10 -4.99
N VAL A 53 -7.38 -5.71 -4.76
CA VAL A 53 -8.27 -6.44 -3.87
C VAL A 53 -9.59 -6.75 -4.58
N ALA A 54 -10.24 -7.80 -4.11
CA ALA A 54 -11.60 -8.15 -4.45
C ALA A 54 -12.43 -8.15 -3.17
N SER A 55 -13.74 -8.07 -3.31
CA SER A 55 -14.64 -8.07 -2.16
C SER A 55 -15.95 -8.78 -2.49
N LYS A 56 -16.60 -9.30 -1.46
CA LYS A 56 -17.91 -9.91 -1.55
C LYS A 56 -18.71 -9.59 -0.29
N ARG A 57 -19.99 -9.32 -0.45
CA ARG A 57 -20.92 -9.14 0.67
C ARG A 57 -21.35 -10.47 1.25
N GLY A 58 -21.87 -10.43 2.48
CA GLY A 58 -22.48 -11.58 3.15
C GLY A 58 -21.62 -12.15 4.26
N GLY A 59 -22.14 -13.19 4.93
CA GLY A 59 -21.50 -13.81 6.10
C GLY A 59 -20.13 -14.42 5.81
N HIS A 60 -19.92 -14.91 4.60
CA HIS A 60 -18.65 -15.47 4.14
C HIS A 60 -17.87 -14.50 3.25
N GLY A 61 -18.31 -13.25 3.20
CA GLY A 61 -17.66 -12.22 2.42
C GLY A 61 -16.51 -11.53 3.13
N GLY A 62 -16.07 -10.43 2.58
CA GLY A 62 -14.96 -9.63 3.07
C GLY A 62 -14.07 -9.21 1.91
N TYR A 63 -12.84 -8.87 2.24
CA TYR A 63 -11.82 -8.48 1.27
C TYR A 63 -10.73 -9.53 1.17
N TRP A 64 -10.17 -9.72 0.00
CA TRP A 64 -9.01 -10.58 -0.23
C TRP A 64 -8.18 -10.04 -1.37
N LEU A 65 -6.93 -10.50 -1.51
CA LEU A 65 -6.07 -10.09 -2.63
C LEU A 65 -6.60 -10.66 -3.94
N ALA A 66 -6.79 -9.79 -4.94
CA ALA A 66 -7.21 -10.18 -6.28
C ALA A 66 -6.05 -10.72 -7.13
N ARG A 67 -4.82 -10.51 -6.67
CA ARG A 67 -3.59 -10.99 -7.31
C ARG A 67 -2.69 -11.63 -6.26
N PRO A 68 -1.78 -12.53 -6.67
CA PRO A 68 -0.79 -13.07 -5.74
C PRO A 68 0.02 -11.95 -5.07
N ALA A 69 0.32 -12.12 -3.79
CA ALA A 69 1.08 -11.12 -3.02
C ALA A 69 2.46 -10.85 -3.63
N GLY A 70 3.07 -11.84 -4.26
CA GLY A 70 4.34 -11.69 -4.96
C GLY A 70 4.27 -10.86 -6.24
N ASP A 71 3.06 -10.60 -6.75
CA ASP A 71 2.84 -9.77 -7.94
C ASP A 71 2.44 -8.33 -7.60
N ILE A 72 2.40 -7.97 -6.34
CA ILE A 72 2.09 -6.62 -5.88
C ILE A 72 3.32 -6.03 -5.22
N THR A 73 3.83 -4.94 -5.76
CA THR A 73 4.98 -4.25 -5.19
C THR A 73 4.54 -3.05 -4.35
N VAL A 74 5.38 -2.62 -3.42
CA VAL A 74 5.15 -1.39 -2.65
C VAL A 74 5.04 -0.20 -3.61
N ALA A 75 5.81 -0.18 -4.69
CA ALA A 75 5.70 0.87 -5.71
C ALA A 75 4.30 0.94 -6.33
N ASP A 76 3.68 -0.21 -6.63
CA ASP A 76 2.31 -0.27 -7.16
C ASP A 76 1.32 0.39 -6.20
N VAL A 77 1.46 0.12 -4.91
CA VAL A 77 0.59 0.68 -3.87
C VAL A 77 0.78 2.19 -3.75
N ILE A 78 2.02 2.66 -3.78
CA ILE A 78 2.33 4.09 -3.75
C ILE A 78 1.68 4.81 -4.93
N ARG A 79 1.82 4.28 -6.15
CA ARG A 79 1.22 4.88 -7.34
C ARG A 79 -0.30 4.97 -7.25
N THR A 80 -0.91 3.95 -6.67
CA THR A 80 -2.38 3.87 -6.55
C THR A 80 -2.92 4.85 -5.52
N LEU A 81 -2.27 4.96 -4.37
CA LEU A 81 -2.80 5.72 -3.23
C LEU A 81 -2.26 7.15 -3.15
N ASP A 82 -1.03 7.38 -3.55
CA ASP A 82 -0.37 8.68 -3.44
C ASP A 82 -0.02 9.31 -4.79
N GLY A 83 -0.21 8.58 -5.88
CA GLY A 83 0.20 9.03 -7.21
C GLY A 83 1.71 8.83 -7.44
N ALA A 84 2.23 9.41 -8.52
CA ALA A 84 3.60 9.19 -8.95
C ALA A 84 4.65 10.02 -8.19
N ALA A 85 4.24 11.10 -7.54
CA ALA A 85 5.15 12.01 -6.86
C ALA A 85 5.38 11.60 -5.42
N VAL A 86 6.49 10.94 -5.16
CA VAL A 86 6.84 10.45 -3.82
C VAL A 86 7.65 11.45 -3.03
N VAL A 87 8.26 12.43 -3.68
CA VAL A 87 9.03 13.48 -3.06
C VAL A 87 8.30 14.80 -3.21
N GLU A 88 7.92 15.39 -2.08
CA GLU A 88 7.21 16.67 -2.06
C GLU A 88 8.18 17.79 -2.43
N ARG A 89 7.81 18.57 -3.43
CA ARG A 89 8.59 19.74 -3.85
C ARG A 89 8.15 20.96 -3.05
N THR A 90 9.02 21.43 -2.20
CA THR A 90 8.78 22.65 -1.41
C THR A 90 9.58 23.85 -1.89
N SER A 91 10.52 23.63 -2.81
CA SER A 91 11.40 24.66 -3.33
C SER A 91 11.04 25.02 -4.78
N ARG A 92 11.11 26.31 -5.10
CA ARG A 92 10.91 26.82 -6.46
C ARG A 92 12.24 27.06 -7.20
N TRP A 93 13.30 26.49 -6.73
CA TRP A 93 14.61 26.64 -7.38
C TRP A 93 14.67 25.74 -8.61
N ASP A 94 14.68 26.34 -9.78
CA ASP A 94 14.63 25.64 -11.06
C ASP A 94 15.78 24.65 -11.27
N GLY A 95 16.93 24.91 -10.66
CA GLY A 95 18.10 24.03 -10.79
C GLY A 95 18.01 22.74 -10.01
N LEU A 96 16.97 22.53 -9.19
CA LEU A 96 16.82 21.34 -8.33
C LEU A 96 15.88 20.28 -8.89
N ASP A 97 15.21 20.53 -10.02
CA ASP A 97 14.25 19.58 -10.57
C ASP A 97 14.86 18.20 -10.84
N THR A 98 16.05 18.20 -11.43
CA THR A 98 16.78 16.95 -11.69
C THR A 98 17.10 16.20 -10.40
N VAL A 99 17.44 16.92 -9.34
CA VAL A 99 17.72 16.32 -8.02
C VAL A 99 16.48 15.65 -7.47
N TRP A 100 15.34 16.37 -7.50
CA TRP A 100 14.07 15.81 -6.99
C TRP A 100 13.61 14.60 -7.81
N GLU A 101 13.74 14.68 -9.13
CA GLU A 101 13.43 13.54 -10.01
C GLU A 101 14.32 12.34 -9.71
N SER A 102 15.60 12.54 -9.50
CA SER A 102 16.53 11.45 -9.15
C SER A 102 16.17 10.80 -7.83
N ILE A 103 15.81 11.58 -6.81
CA ILE A 103 15.39 11.06 -5.51
C ILE A 103 14.08 10.30 -5.64
N SER A 104 13.11 10.84 -6.37
CA SER A 104 11.83 10.18 -6.60
C SER A 104 12.02 8.85 -7.32
N GLN A 105 12.88 8.82 -8.35
CA GLN A 105 13.15 7.60 -9.09
C GLN A 105 13.84 6.55 -8.22
N ALA A 106 14.82 6.95 -7.42
CA ALA A 106 15.50 6.05 -6.50
C ALA A 106 14.54 5.47 -5.46
N THR A 107 13.62 6.29 -4.94
CA THR A 107 12.58 5.86 -4.00
C THR A 107 11.67 4.82 -4.65
N MET A 108 11.21 5.07 -5.87
CA MET A 108 10.34 4.14 -6.60
C MET A 108 11.07 2.86 -6.97
N ASP A 109 12.35 2.92 -7.33
CA ASP A 109 13.15 1.73 -7.62
C ASP A 109 13.28 0.85 -6.38
N ALA A 110 13.53 1.44 -5.23
CA ALA A 110 13.58 0.71 -3.96
C ALA A 110 12.23 0.07 -3.64
N ALA A 111 11.14 0.80 -3.81
CA ALA A 111 9.79 0.31 -3.56
C ALA A 111 9.37 -0.79 -4.55
N GLN A 112 9.85 -0.73 -5.79
CA GLN A 112 9.58 -1.74 -6.81
C GLN A 112 10.21 -3.10 -6.46
N ALA A 113 11.28 -3.10 -5.68
CA ALA A 113 11.96 -4.33 -5.26
C ALA A 113 11.29 -5.03 -4.08
N ILE A 114 10.30 -4.40 -3.44
CA ILE A 114 9.61 -4.95 -2.27
C ILE A 114 8.23 -5.44 -2.68
N THR A 115 7.95 -6.71 -2.47
CA THR A 115 6.65 -7.34 -2.76
C THR A 115 5.89 -7.64 -1.47
N LEU A 116 4.55 -7.76 -1.56
CA LEU A 116 3.72 -7.98 -0.38
C LEU A 116 3.98 -9.32 0.30
N ASP A 117 4.32 -10.35 -0.44
CA ASP A 117 4.63 -11.67 0.13
C ASP A 117 5.86 -11.59 1.05
N THR A 118 6.87 -10.83 0.66
CA THR A 118 8.05 -10.60 1.48
C THR A 118 7.70 -9.90 2.78
N VAL A 119 6.87 -8.85 2.70
CA VAL A 119 6.42 -8.11 3.89
C VAL A 119 5.55 -8.98 4.78
N ALA A 120 4.58 -9.70 4.20
CA ALA A 120 3.66 -10.57 4.94
C ALA A 120 4.35 -11.78 5.56
N GLY A 121 5.44 -12.26 4.98
CA GLY A 121 6.30 -13.30 5.54
C GLY A 121 7.04 -12.89 6.81
N GLY A 122 7.06 -11.62 7.10
CA GLY A 122 7.31 -11.02 8.43
C GLY A 122 8.74 -10.96 8.91
N SER A 123 9.58 -11.88 8.55
CA SER A 123 10.89 -11.97 9.17
C SER A 123 12.03 -11.46 8.29
N ASP A 124 11.80 -11.37 6.99
CA ASP A 124 12.89 -11.10 6.05
C ASP A 124 12.96 -9.66 5.58
N VAL A 125 11.89 -8.89 5.76
CA VAL A 125 11.96 -7.45 5.60
C VAL A 125 12.36 -6.84 6.93
N ARG A 126 13.44 -7.27 7.46
CA ARG A 126 14.14 -6.40 8.35
C ARG A 126 14.82 -5.36 7.49
N LEU A 127 14.26 -4.19 7.52
CA LEU A 127 15.04 -3.01 7.34
C LEU A 127 16.05 -2.98 8.50
N THR A 128 16.98 -3.87 8.45
CA THR A 128 18.17 -3.73 9.26
C THR A 128 18.94 -2.56 8.71
N THR A 129 18.72 -1.52 9.29
CA THR A 129 19.80 -0.63 9.42
C THR A 129 20.92 -1.31 10.14
#